data_3bf3ffda627e609e0da109a0a8315e60
#
_entry.id   3bf3ffda627e609e0da109a0a8315e60
#
_cell.length_a   1.000
_cell.length_b   1.000
_cell.length_c   1.000
_cell.angle_alpha   90.00
_cell.angle_beta   90.00
_cell.angle_gamma   90.00
#
_symmetry.space_group_name_H-M   'P 1'
#
loop_
_entity.id
_entity.type
_entity.pdbx_description
1 polymer ?
#
loop_
_entity_poly.entity_id
_entity_poly.type
_entity_poly.pdbx_seq_one_letter_code
_entity_poly.pdbx_strand_id
1 'polypeptide(L)'
;MLALWPFKARNGNGRETEVEASFPVGDPCPDFLCVGAQKGGTSWLYRQLEAHSDFWMPPLKELHYLDQLNRTKRFHAPRCRDQCDGFFLEGMKGLSSRSYLDLESYGRLFQHKAARVSGDISPAYSTLNDEIIERVVNHFPKMKVIFLARDPVERAWSQLSMGVRLGMISRFDATDPEEVVCNLLNPGVLVRSHPSKTVARWKRYVRPENFRVYFFDDLKEKPVELRRSILQFLGGDPDQPSGELKPHENNDASREKLRLTARVRDRMAQFFEQELKACAAELGGRAKSWPSRYGFSLLLFFWDLLDDSIDLLFWCDWIC
;
A
#
# COMPACT_ATOMS: atom_id res chain seq x y z
N MET A 1 -9.33 29.41 -8.80
CA MET A 1 -9.13 29.49 -10.26
C MET A 1 -10.00 28.43 -10.90
N LEU A 2 -10.81 28.76 -11.88
CA LEU A 2 -11.66 27.78 -12.58
C LEU A 2 -10.88 27.30 -13.79
N ALA A 3 -10.66 26.00 -13.93
CA ALA A 3 -10.07 25.43 -15.13
C ALA A 3 -11.22 25.13 -16.11
N LEU A 4 -11.18 25.76 -17.26
CA LEU A 4 -12.09 25.50 -18.38
C LEU A 4 -11.45 24.39 -19.22
N TRP A 5 -12.07 23.23 -19.29
CA TRP A 5 -11.68 22.16 -20.20
C TRP A 5 -12.87 21.79 -21.06
N PRO A 6 -12.76 21.82 -22.38
CA PRO A 6 -13.86 21.44 -23.25
C PRO A 6 -14.08 19.93 -23.20
N PHE A 7 -15.23 19.49 -22.74
CA PHE A 7 -15.67 18.11 -22.78
C PHE A 7 -16.75 17.94 -23.85
N LYS A 8 -16.59 16.94 -24.69
CA LYS A 8 -17.60 16.57 -25.70
C LYS A 8 -18.59 15.57 -25.09
N ALA A 9 -19.75 16.02 -24.68
CA ALA A 9 -20.86 15.17 -24.29
C ALA A 9 -21.73 14.82 -25.50
N ARG A 10 -22.08 13.56 -25.69
CA ARG A 10 -23.10 13.14 -26.67
C ARG A 10 -24.48 13.23 -26.03
N ASN A 11 -25.32 14.06 -26.56
CA ASN A 11 -26.75 14.08 -26.22
C ASN A 11 -27.48 12.89 -26.85
N GLY A 12 -28.70 12.60 -26.39
CA GLY A 12 -29.53 11.47 -26.86
C GLY A 12 -29.77 11.43 -28.39
N ASN A 13 -29.39 12.46 -29.14
CA ASN A 13 -29.47 12.56 -30.59
C ASN A 13 -28.12 12.44 -31.31
N GLY A 14 -27.05 11.99 -30.59
CA GLY A 14 -25.75 11.73 -31.20
C GLY A 14 -24.91 12.98 -31.55
N ARG A 15 -25.36 14.18 -31.23
CA ARG A 15 -24.57 15.41 -31.43
C ARG A 15 -23.62 15.65 -30.24
N GLU A 16 -22.37 15.90 -30.60
CA GLU A 16 -21.35 16.35 -29.62
C GLU A 16 -21.58 17.82 -29.31
N THR A 17 -21.82 18.14 -28.04
CA THR A 17 -21.85 19.52 -27.53
C THR A 17 -20.68 19.70 -26.58
N GLU A 18 -19.91 20.78 -26.76
CA GLU A 18 -18.93 21.22 -25.79
C GLU A 18 -19.67 21.79 -24.58
N VAL A 19 -19.50 21.14 -23.43
CA VAL A 19 -20.02 21.63 -22.17
C VAL A 19 -18.85 22.20 -21.38
N GLU A 20 -18.82 23.51 -21.20
CA GLU A 20 -17.94 24.18 -20.26
C GLU A 20 -18.44 23.91 -18.83
N ALA A 21 -17.89 22.92 -18.18
CA ALA A 21 -18.18 22.70 -16.78
C ALA A 21 -17.11 23.39 -15.94
N SER A 22 -17.49 24.39 -15.16
CA SER A 22 -16.63 25.02 -14.16
C SER A 22 -16.73 24.24 -12.86
N PHE A 23 -15.67 23.50 -12.53
CA PHE A 23 -15.57 22.81 -11.23
C PHE A 23 -14.62 23.57 -10.31
N PRO A 24 -14.86 23.55 -8.98
CA PRO A 24 -13.87 24.02 -8.04
C PRO A 24 -12.62 23.16 -8.14
N VAL A 25 -11.50 23.78 -8.47
CA VAL A 25 -10.20 23.13 -8.61
C VAL A 25 -9.48 23.21 -7.28
N GLY A 26 -9.16 22.06 -6.70
CA GLY A 26 -8.26 21.93 -5.56
C GLY A 26 -6.79 21.92 -5.99
N ASP A 27 -5.89 21.78 -5.02
CA ASP A 27 -4.46 21.61 -5.30
C ASP A 27 -4.24 20.38 -6.19
N PRO A 28 -3.49 20.49 -7.29
CA PRO A 28 -3.23 19.39 -8.21
C PRO A 28 -2.16 18.45 -7.63
N CYS A 29 -2.44 17.83 -6.50
CA CYS A 29 -1.55 16.86 -5.85
C CYS A 29 -2.35 15.83 -5.07
N PRO A 30 -1.82 14.60 -4.91
CA PRO A 30 -2.32 13.67 -3.91
C PRO A 30 -1.97 14.20 -2.51
N ASP A 31 -2.92 14.18 -1.57
CA ASP A 31 -2.66 14.56 -0.18
C ASP A 31 -1.95 13.42 0.56
N PHE A 32 -2.14 12.18 0.11
CA PHE A 32 -1.49 11.02 0.69
C PHE A 32 -1.24 9.89 -0.30
N LEU A 33 -0.27 9.02 0.05
CA LEU A 33 -0.08 7.69 -0.54
C LEU A 33 -0.24 6.63 0.54
N CYS A 34 -0.96 5.54 0.24
CA CYS A 34 -0.86 4.30 1.00
C CYS A 34 -0.01 3.30 0.20
N VAL A 35 1.24 3.15 0.62
CA VAL A 35 2.29 2.46 -0.15
C VAL A 35 2.40 0.96 0.16
N GLY A 36 1.52 0.42 0.98
CA GLY A 36 1.52 -1.00 1.35
C GLY A 36 0.83 -1.24 2.68
N ALA A 37 0.92 -2.48 3.18
CA ALA A 37 1.44 -3.66 2.48
C ALA A 37 0.34 -4.31 1.64
N GLN A 38 0.73 -4.98 0.56
CA GLN A 38 -0.22 -5.88 -0.11
C GLN A 38 -0.70 -6.93 0.91
N LYS A 39 -2.00 -7.16 1.00
CA LYS A 39 -2.66 -7.99 2.03
C LYS A 39 -2.64 -7.39 3.45
N GLY A 40 -2.31 -6.11 3.59
CA GLY A 40 -2.29 -5.37 4.85
C GLY A 40 -3.59 -4.64 5.21
N GLY A 41 -4.68 -4.80 4.43
CA GLY A 41 -5.95 -4.11 4.72
C GLY A 41 -6.24 -2.88 3.85
N THR A 42 -5.47 -2.64 2.81
CA THR A 42 -5.61 -1.46 1.93
C THR A 42 -6.98 -1.34 1.25
N SER A 43 -7.67 -2.45 0.99
CA SER A 43 -9.04 -2.41 0.45
C SER A 43 -10.06 -1.97 1.50
N TRP A 44 -9.85 -2.30 2.78
CA TRP A 44 -10.64 -1.77 3.88
C TRP A 44 -10.42 -0.26 3.99
N LEU A 45 -9.16 0.19 4.00
CA LEU A 45 -8.85 1.63 4.07
C LEU A 45 -9.51 2.40 2.92
N TYR A 46 -9.39 1.92 1.68
CA TYR A 46 -10.03 2.57 0.53
C TYR A 46 -11.54 2.77 0.74
N ARG A 47 -12.26 1.72 1.18
CA ARG A 47 -13.71 1.80 1.42
C ARG A 47 -14.07 2.75 2.56
N GLN A 48 -13.25 2.80 3.63
CA GLN A 48 -13.48 3.72 4.74
C GLN A 48 -13.35 5.18 4.32
N LEU A 49 -12.35 5.49 3.49
CA LEU A 49 -12.15 6.84 2.98
C LEU A 49 -13.16 7.19 1.88
N GLU A 50 -13.51 6.26 0.99
CA GLU A 50 -14.51 6.47 -0.06
C GLU A 50 -15.91 6.79 0.53
N ALA A 51 -16.23 6.21 1.68
CA ALA A 51 -17.51 6.45 2.38
C ALA A 51 -17.52 7.74 3.21
N HIS A 52 -16.40 8.46 3.33
CA HIS A 52 -16.26 9.63 4.19
C HIS A 52 -16.38 10.93 3.38
N SER A 53 -17.22 11.89 3.82
CA SER A 53 -17.51 13.11 3.05
C SER A 53 -16.31 14.01 2.83
N ASP A 54 -15.35 14.02 3.77
CA ASP A 54 -14.12 14.82 3.66
C ASP A 54 -13.13 14.26 2.64
N PHE A 55 -13.42 13.09 2.07
CA PHE A 55 -12.54 12.43 1.12
C PHE A 55 -13.17 12.31 -0.27
N TRP A 56 -12.35 12.47 -1.28
CA TRP A 56 -12.66 12.05 -2.64
C TRP A 56 -11.65 11.00 -3.06
N MET A 57 -12.07 9.76 -3.10
CA MET A 57 -11.19 8.68 -3.54
C MET A 57 -11.30 8.49 -5.07
N PRO A 58 -10.15 8.34 -5.76
CA PRO A 58 -10.16 8.02 -7.19
C PRO A 58 -11.06 6.83 -7.51
N PRO A 59 -11.75 6.82 -8.67
CA PRO A 59 -12.64 5.72 -9.07
C PRO A 59 -11.90 4.41 -9.34
N LEU A 60 -10.57 4.46 -9.38
CA LEU A 60 -9.67 3.34 -9.52
C LEU A 60 -8.89 3.16 -8.23
N LYS A 61 -9.00 1.99 -7.61
CA LYS A 61 -8.08 1.57 -6.56
C LYS A 61 -6.83 0.98 -7.21
N GLU A 62 -5.65 1.28 -6.62
CA GLU A 62 -4.35 0.81 -7.11
C GLU A 62 -4.01 1.38 -8.50
N LEU A 63 -3.66 2.68 -8.53
CA LEU A 63 -3.35 3.38 -9.77
C LEU A 63 -2.13 2.78 -10.48
N HIS A 64 -1.18 2.23 -9.73
CA HIS A 64 0.04 1.63 -10.28
C HIS A 64 0.82 2.55 -11.22
N TYR A 65 0.66 3.86 -11.11
CA TYR A 65 1.34 4.80 -11.99
C TYR A 65 2.84 4.85 -11.70
N LEU A 66 3.22 4.87 -10.42
CA LEU A 66 4.61 5.02 -10.01
C LEU A 66 5.46 3.73 -10.19
N ASP A 67 4.83 2.56 -10.23
CA ASP A 67 5.51 1.26 -10.36
C ASP A 67 5.35 0.61 -11.74
N GLN A 68 4.53 1.15 -12.63
CA GLN A 68 4.23 0.55 -13.92
C GLN A 68 4.08 1.62 -15.02
N LEU A 69 5.21 2.21 -15.41
CA LEU A 69 5.25 3.09 -16.57
C LEU A 69 5.10 2.30 -17.89
N ASN A 70 4.55 2.95 -18.92
CA ASN A 70 4.38 2.38 -20.27
C ASN A 70 3.58 1.07 -20.32
N ARG A 71 2.59 0.91 -19.45
CA ARG A 71 1.64 -0.21 -19.54
C ARG A 71 0.26 0.29 -19.88
N THR A 72 -0.27 -0.14 -21.01
CA THR A 72 -1.70 0.01 -21.32
C THR A 72 -2.50 -0.76 -20.29
N LYS A 73 -2.98 -0.07 -19.26
CA LYS A 73 -3.76 -0.68 -18.19
C LYS A 73 -5.15 -1.01 -18.72
N ARG A 74 -5.52 -2.27 -18.69
CA ARG A 74 -6.92 -2.67 -18.76
C ARG A 74 -7.52 -2.39 -17.37
N PHE A 75 -8.14 -1.25 -17.21
CA PHE A 75 -8.94 -1.00 -16.03
C PHE A 75 -10.19 -1.90 -16.12
N HIS A 76 -10.39 -2.75 -15.13
CA HIS A 76 -11.72 -3.35 -14.93
C HIS A 76 -12.70 -2.19 -14.82
N ALA A 77 -13.79 -2.22 -15.58
CA ALA A 77 -14.73 -1.12 -15.73
C ALA A 77 -14.91 -0.33 -14.44
N PRO A 78 -14.29 0.85 -14.32
CA PRO A 78 -14.36 1.62 -13.10
C PRO A 78 -15.80 2.12 -12.94
N ARG A 79 -16.26 2.18 -11.71
CA ARG A 79 -17.55 2.78 -11.41
C ARG A 79 -17.41 4.30 -11.55
N CYS A 80 -17.87 4.85 -12.67
CA CYS A 80 -17.94 6.29 -12.85
C CYS A 80 -19.18 6.80 -12.09
N ARG A 81 -18.96 7.54 -11.01
CA ARG A 81 -20.02 8.09 -10.13
C ARG A 81 -20.51 9.44 -10.63
N ASP A 82 -19.58 10.26 -11.15
CA ASP A 82 -19.83 11.63 -11.58
C ASP A 82 -18.82 12.05 -12.67
N GLN A 83 -18.91 13.32 -13.08
CA GLN A 83 -18.01 13.89 -14.09
C GLN A 83 -16.55 13.97 -13.62
N CYS A 84 -16.30 14.15 -12.32
CA CYS A 84 -14.94 14.18 -11.77
C CYS A 84 -14.23 12.83 -11.97
N ASP A 85 -14.97 11.74 -11.78
CA ASP A 85 -14.49 10.39 -12.09
C ASP A 85 -14.18 10.24 -13.60
N GLY A 86 -15.01 10.81 -14.46
CA GLY A 86 -14.78 10.82 -15.91
C GLY A 86 -13.48 11.52 -16.31
N PHE A 87 -13.23 12.70 -15.77
CA PHE A 87 -11.98 13.44 -16.01
C PHE A 87 -10.76 12.69 -15.47
N PHE A 88 -10.88 12.11 -14.28
CA PHE A 88 -9.82 11.29 -13.71
C PHE A 88 -9.46 10.11 -14.62
N LEU A 89 -10.45 9.39 -15.11
CA LEU A 89 -10.27 8.21 -15.96
C LEU A 89 -9.62 8.55 -17.31
N GLU A 90 -10.04 9.64 -17.94
CA GLU A 90 -9.40 10.10 -19.17
C GLU A 90 -7.96 10.57 -18.93
N GLY A 91 -7.69 11.29 -17.84
CA GLY A 91 -6.35 11.68 -17.44
C GLY A 91 -5.45 10.47 -17.19
N MET A 92 -5.94 9.46 -16.46
CA MET A 92 -5.22 8.19 -16.22
C MET A 92 -4.91 7.43 -17.51
N LYS A 93 -5.84 7.40 -18.45
CA LYS A 93 -5.65 6.75 -19.75
C LYS A 93 -4.53 7.41 -20.56
N GLY A 94 -4.55 8.74 -20.64
CA GLY A 94 -3.47 9.51 -21.27
C GLY A 94 -2.13 9.36 -20.58
N LEU A 95 -2.13 9.33 -19.24
CA LEU A 95 -0.92 9.21 -18.44
C LEU A 95 -0.29 7.79 -18.52
N SER A 96 -1.13 6.75 -18.56
CA SER A 96 -0.68 5.34 -18.62
C SER A 96 0.05 4.97 -19.91
N SER A 97 -0.11 5.76 -20.99
CA SER A 97 0.58 5.54 -22.26
C SER A 97 1.99 6.13 -22.31
N ARG A 98 2.39 6.92 -21.29
CA ARG A 98 3.70 7.57 -21.27
C ARG A 98 4.79 6.61 -20.82
N SER A 99 5.98 6.75 -21.43
CA SER A 99 7.16 5.95 -21.11
C SER A 99 8.04 6.57 -20.02
N TYR A 100 7.69 7.76 -19.54
CA TYR A 100 8.43 8.51 -18.51
C TYR A 100 7.52 8.93 -17.36
N LEU A 101 8.13 9.15 -16.19
CA LEU A 101 7.42 9.58 -14.98
C LEU A 101 7.11 11.09 -15.08
N ASP A 102 5.83 11.42 -15.20
CA ASP A 102 5.29 12.78 -15.25
C ASP A 102 4.46 13.06 -13.99
N LEU A 103 5.13 13.57 -12.98
CA LEU A 103 4.51 13.84 -11.67
C LEU A 103 3.55 15.02 -11.69
N GLU A 104 3.77 16.00 -12.58
CA GLU A 104 2.84 17.12 -12.73
C GLU A 104 1.49 16.64 -13.27
N SER A 105 1.49 15.86 -14.34
CA SER A 105 0.24 15.28 -14.87
C SER A 105 -0.39 14.27 -13.91
N TYR A 106 0.41 13.52 -13.15
CA TYR A 106 -0.09 12.66 -12.08
C TYR A 106 -0.78 13.46 -10.98
N GLY A 107 -0.19 14.56 -10.56
CA GLY A 107 -0.80 15.47 -9.60
C GLY A 107 -2.12 16.05 -10.08
N ARG A 108 -2.22 16.42 -11.35
CA ARG A 108 -3.46 16.96 -11.97
C ARG A 108 -4.64 15.98 -11.92
N LEU A 109 -4.41 14.68 -11.80
CA LEU A 109 -5.49 13.72 -11.60
C LEU A 109 -6.33 14.02 -10.36
N PHE A 110 -5.71 14.62 -9.33
CA PHE A 110 -6.34 14.93 -8.05
C PHE A 110 -6.96 16.34 -7.97
N GLN A 111 -6.86 17.14 -9.02
CA GLN A 111 -7.37 18.53 -9.02
C GLN A 111 -8.89 18.61 -8.77
N HIS A 112 -9.63 17.58 -9.15
CA HIS A 112 -11.10 17.54 -8.99
C HIS A 112 -11.58 17.14 -7.59
N LYS A 113 -10.66 16.92 -6.66
CA LYS A 113 -11.01 16.66 -5.26
C LYS A 113 -11.68 17.87 -4.58
N ALA A 114 -11.56 19.07 -5.14
CA ALA A 114 -11.98 20.33 -4.55
C ALA A 114 -11.31 20.57 -3.17
N ALA A 115 -12.08 20.84 -2.11
CA ALA A 115 -11.55 20.99 -0.74
C ALA A 115 -11.38 19.65 0.00
N ARG A 116 -11.69 18.50 -0.64
CA ARG A 116 -11.61 17.18 -0.02
C ARG A 116 -10.18 16.65 -0.04
N VAL A 117 -9.87 15.75 0.89
CA VAL A 117 -8.63 14.98 0.92
C VAL A 117 -8.70 13.86 -0.11
N SER A 118 -7.62 13.64 -0.84
CA SER A 118 -7.55 12.59 -1.86
C SER A 118 -6.15 11.98 -1.94
N GLY A 119 -6.07 10.71 -2.33
CA GLY A 119 -4.79 10.04 -2.45
C GLY A 119 -4.84 8.72 -3.21
N ASP A 120 -3.68 8.14 -3.40
CA ASP A 120 -3.48 6.87 -4.10
C ASP A 120 -3.18 5.75 -3.10
N ILE A 121 -3.96 4.68 -3.19
CA ILE A 121 -3.77 3.47 -2.39
C ILE A 121 -3.28 2.35 -3.30
N SER A 122 -1.96 2.31 -3.52
CA SER A 122 -1.29 1.32 -4.37
C SER A 122 -0.24 0.53 -3.57
N PRO A 123 -0.59 -0.65 -3.03
CA PRO A 123 0.33 -1.44 -2.18
C PRO A 123 1.62 -1.86 -2.88
N ALA A 124 1.65 -1.86 -4.21
CA ALA A 124 2.85 -2.13 -4.99
C ALA A 124 3.95 -1.06 -4.80
N TYR A 125 3.60 0.13 -4.35
CA TYR A 125 4.56 1.20 -4.06
C TYR A 125 5.50 0.85 -2.90
N SER A 126 5.23 -0.20 -2.14
CA SER A 126 6.18 -0.79 -1.19
C SER A 126 7.48 -1.26 -1.84
N THR A 127 7.48 -1.49 -3.14
CA THR A 127 8.64 -2.01 -3.90
C THR A 127 9.32 -0.96 -4.77
N LEU A 128 8.91 0.32 -4.70
CA LEU A 128 9.55 1.40 -5.42
C LEU A 128 11.02 1.53 -5.01
N ASN A 129 11.87 1.87 -5.98
CA ASN A 129 13.26 2.18 -5.73
C ASN A 129 13.43 3.58 -5.12
N ASP A 130 14.62 3.84 -4.61
CA ASP A 130 14.95 5.08 -3.92
C ASP A 130 14.79 6.30 -4.84
N GLU A 131 15.18 6.23 -6.11
CA GLU A 131 15.08 7.33 -7.08
C GLU A 131 13.63 7.79 -7.28
N ILE A 132 12.70 6.86 -7.47
CA ILE A 132 11.28 7.19 -7.66
C ILE A 132 10.70 7.78 -6.39
N ILE A 133 11.02 7.22 -5.21
CA ILE A 133 10.54 7.74 -3.93
C ILE A 133 11.02 9.18 -3.72
N GLU A 134 12.30 9.43 -3.93
CA GLU A 134 12.90 10.76 -3.80
C GLU A 134 12.23 11.77 -4.73
N ARG A 135 12.06 11.44 -5.99
CA ARG A 135 11.39 12.31 -6.98
C ARG A 135 9.96 12.64 -6.57
N VAL A 136 9.20 11.64 -6.11
CA VAL A 136 7.80 11.80 -5.69
C VAL A 136 7.71 12.68 -4.45
N VAL A 137 8.54 12.43 -3.44
CA VAL A 137 8.52 13.20 -2.18
C VAL A 137 8.99 14.63 -2.40
N ASN A 138 10.01 14.86 -3.23
CA ASN A 138 10.47 16.20 -3.58
C ASN A 138 9.41 16.98 -4.38
N HIS A 139 8.66 16.31 -5.24
CA HIS A 139 7.59 16.95 -6.03
C HIS A 139 6.33 17.25 -5.18
N PHE A 140 6.02 16.39 -4.19
CA PHE A 140 4.86 16.53 -3.29
C PHE A 140 5.31 16.60 -1.81
N PRO A 141 5.99 17.66 -1.36
CA PRO A 141 6.67 17.70 -0.06
C PRO A 141 5.72 17.71 1.16
N LYS A 142 4.44 17.98 0.96
CA LYS A 142 3.41 17.98 2.01
C LYS A 142 2.62 16.67 2.06
N MET A 143 2.84 15.79 1.08
CA MET A 143 2.12 14.53 0.94
C MET A 143 2.38 13.62 2.14
N LYS A 144 1.32 13.06 2.69
CA LYS A 144 1.38 12.09 3.79
C LYS A 144 1.55 10.67 3.23
N VAL A 145 2.27 9.83 3.95
CA VAL A 145 2.50 8.44 3.54
C VAL A 145 2.04 7.51 4.65
N ILE A 146 1.24 6.52 4.26
CA ILE A 146 0.72 5.46 5.13
C ILE A 146 1.30 4.12 4.69
N PHE A 147 1.75 3.33 5.66
CA PHE A 147 2.06 1.92 5.48
C PHE A 147 1.23 1.06 6.46
N LEU A 148 0.36 0.19 5.93
CA LEU A 148 -0.41 -0.77 6.70
C LEU A 148 0.42 -2.05 6.86
N ALA A 149 1.18 -2.14 7.94
CA ALA A 149 2.04 -3.27 8.23
C ALA A 149 1.22 -4.51 8.61
N ARG A 150 1.68 -5.67 8.19
CA ARG A 150 1.16 -6.96 8.59
C ARG A 150 2.32 -7.92 8.84
N ASP A 151 2.16 -8.79 9.81
CA ASP A 151 3.07 -9.89 10.10
C ASP A 151 3.51 -10.59 8.79
N PRO A 152 4.82 -10.71 8.51
CA PRO A 152 5.33 -11.27 7.25
C PRO A 152 4.80 -12.66 6.93
N VAL A 153 4.65 -13.53 7.91
CA VAL A 153 4.12 -14.89 7.76
C VAL A 153 2.66 -14.85 7.30
N GLU A 154 1.83 -14.11 8.04
CA GLU A 154 0.40 -13.98 7.70
C GLU A 154 0.20 -13.26 6.36
N ARG A 155 1.03 -12.25 6.07
CA ARG A 155 0.97 -11.50 4.81
C ARG A 155 1.29 -12.40 3.62
N ALA A 156 2.43 -13.12 3.70
CA ALA A 156 2.90 -14.01 2.62
C ALA A 156 1.90 -15.14 2.37
N TRP A 157 1.41 -15.80 3.42
CA TRP A 157 0.36 -16.82 3.30
C TRP A 157 -0.90 -16.29 2.61
N SER A 158 -1.35 -15.09 3.01
CA SER A 158 -2.52 -14.45 2.39
C SER A 158 -2.29 -14.14 0.92
N GLN A 159 -1.05 -13.81 0.50
CA GLN A 159 -0.70 -13.57 -0.89
C GLN A 159 -0.65 -14.87 -1.69
N LEU A 160 -0.02 -15.93 -1.18
CA LEU A 160 0.00 -17.25 -1.81
C LEU A 160 -1.42 -17.76 -2.04
N SER A 161 -2.25 -17.73 -1.00
CA SER A 161 -3.65 -18.14 -1.09
C SER A 161 -4.44 -17.34 -2.14
N MET A 162 -4.18 -16.04 -2.26
CA MET A 162 -4.76 -15.20 -3.31
C MET A 162 -4.22 -15.60 -4.69
N GLY A 163 -2.90 -15.82 -4.81
CA GLY A 163 -2.26 -16.16 -6.07
C GLY A 163 -2.78 -17.45 -6.66
N VAL A 164 -2.93 -18.50 -5.85
CA VAL A 164 -3.53 -19.79 -6.26
C VAL A 164 -4.99 -19.61 -6.67
N ARG A 165 -5.77 -18.88 -5.87
CA ARG A 165 -7.18 -18.62 -6.15
C ARG A 165 -7.40 -17.88 -7.47
N LEU A 166 -6.53 -16.94 -7.80
CA LEU A 166 -6.61 -16.15 -9.04
C LEU A 166 -5.89 -16.82 -10.23
N GLY A 167 -5.29 -17.99 -10.05
CA GLY A 167 -4.52 -18.68 -11.09
C GLY A 167 -3.19 -17.99 -11.46
N MET A 168 -2.70 -17.06 -10.61
CA MET A 168 -1.41 -16.39 -10.79
C MET A 168 -0.24 -17.23 -10.27
N ILE A 169 -0.52 -18.18 -9.39
CA ILE A 169 0.41 -19.18 -8.86
C ILE A 169 -0.20 -20.54 -9.15
N SER A 170 0.60 -21.47 -9.68
CA SER A 170 0.18 -22.86 -9.90
C SER A 170 -0.23 -23.50 -8.57
N ARG A 171 -1.13 -24.47 -8.63
CA ARG A 171 -1.51 -25.25 -7.45
C ARG A 171 -0.30 -26.02 -6.95
N PHE A 172 -0.13 -26.06 -5.65
CA PHE A 172 0.94 -26.78 -4.93
C PHE A 172 0.33 -27.42 -3.68
N ASP A 173 1.05 -28.37 -3.06
CA ASP A 173 0.63 -28.94 -1.78
C ASP A 173 0.85 -27.92 -0.66
N ALA A 174 -0.23 -27.24 -0.28
CA ALA A 174 -0.22 -26.25 0.79
C ALA A 174 -0.04 -26.85 2.21
N THR A 175 0.04 -28.19 2.32
CA THR A 175 0.33 -28.90 3.57
C THR A 175 1.81 -29.30 3.68
N ASP A 176 2.55 -29.28 2.56
CA ASP A 176 3.99 -29.49 2.52
C ASP A 176 4.74 -28.16 2.80
N PRO A 177 5.49 -28.08 3.92
CA PRO A 177 6.22 -26.86 4.26
C PRO A 177 7.29 -26.46 3.25
N GLU A 178 7.94 -27.41 2.57
CA GLU A 178 9.01 -27.11 1.62
C GLU A 178 8.44 -26.59 0.29
N GLU A 179 7.34 -27.15 -0.20
CA GLU A 179 6.65 -26.60 -1.35
C GLU A 179 6.16 -25.16 -1.08
N VAL A 180 5.68 -24.91 0.13
CA VAL A 180 5.29 -23.54 0.54
C VAL A 180 6.49 -22.60 0.51
N VAL A 181 7.64 -23.00 1.08
CA VAL A 181 8.87 -22.17 1.09
C VAL A 181 9.36 -21.91 -0.34
N CYS A 182 9.35 -22.92 -1.22
CA CYS A 182 9.67 -22.73 -2.64
C CYS A 182 8.76 -21.65 -3.28
N ASN A 183 7.47 -21.63 -2.96
CA ASN A 183 6.54 -20.61 -3.45
C ASN A 183 6.76 -19.24 -2.81
N LEU A 184 7.29 -19.14 -1.60
CA LEU A 184 7.70 -17.86 -0.99
C LEU A 184 8.86 -17.20 -1.74
N LEU A 185 9.74 -17.99 -2.36
CA LEU A 185 10.87 -17.49 -3.16
C LEU A 185 10.43 -16.85 -4.49
N ASN A 186 9.15 -17.01 -4.89
CA ASN A 186 8.63 -16.29 -6.03
C ASN A 186 8.90 -14.78 -5.87
N PRO A 187 9.58 -14.13 -6.85
CA PRO A 187 9.96 -12.71 -6.74
C PRO A 187 8.79 -11.78 -6.40
N GLY A 188 7.60 -12.06 -6.95
CA GLY A 188 6.39 -11.29 -6.68
C GLY A 188 5.87 -11.43 -5.24
N VAL A 189 6.21 -12.52 -4.53
CA VAL A 189 5.88 -12.73 -3.12
C VAL A 189 6.99 -12.18 -2.24
N LEU A 190 8.23 -12.56 -2.52
CA LEU A 190 9.39 -12.28 -1.67
C LEU A 190 9.67 -10.78 -1.53
N VAL A 191 9.69 -10.03 -2.63
CA VAL A 191 10.00 -8.59 -2.63
C VAL A 191 9.03 -7.78 -1.75
N ARG A 192 7.80 -8.25 -1.57
CA ARG A 192 6.77 -7.60 -0.75
C ARG A 192 6.75 -8.09 0.69
N SER A 193 7.61 -9.06 1.03
CA SER A 193 7.59 -9.73 2.34
C SER A 193 8.56 -9.12 3.35
N HIS A 194 9.15 -7.96 3.04
CA HIS A 194 10.10 -7.26 3.90
C HIS A 194 9.58 -5.88 4.32
N PRO A 195 8.57 -5.81 5.20
CA PRO A 195 8.02 -4.54 5.68
C PRO A 195 9.05 -3.67 6.40
N SER A 196 10.04 -4.26 7.11
CA SER A 196 11.13 -3.50 7.74
C SER A 196 11.92 -2.68 6.71
N LYS A 197 12.34 -3.30 5.62
CA LYS A 197 13.07 -2.64 4.53
C LYS A 197 12.23 -1.60 3.82
N THR A 198 10.92 -1.86 3.64
CA THR A 198 9.99 -0.89 3.05
C THR A 198 9.88 0.36 3.91
N VAL A 199 9.64 0.19 5.23
CA VAL A 199 9.50 1.31 6.17
C VAL A 199 10.79 2.11 6.27
N ALA A 200 11.93 1.44 6.44
CA ALA A 200 13.25 2.10 6.50
C ALA A 200 13.54 2.90 5.21
N ARG A 201 13.17 2.37 4.02
CA ARG A 201 13.35 3.06 2.75
C ARG A 201 12.51 4.35 2.67
N TRP A 202 11.22 4.28 2.95
CA TRP A 202 10.34 5.45 2.90
C TRP A 202 10.70 6.51 3.94
N LYS A 203 11.11 6.11 5.16
CA LYS A 203 11.56 7.03 6.23
C LYS A 203 12.77 7.87 5.85
N ARG A 204 13.61 7.41 4.92
CA ARG A 204 14.77 8.20 4.46
C ARG A 204 14.39 9.48 3.72
N TYR A 205 13.23 9.48 3.07
CA TYR A 205 12.80 10.57 2.18
C TYR A 205 11.61 11.34 2.74
N VAL A 206 10.70 10.67 3.44
CA VAL A 206 9.48 11.31 3.97
C VAL A 206 9.74 11.85 5.37
N ARG A 207 9.32 13.09 5.61
CA ARG A 207 9.44 13.71 6.93
C ARG A 207 8.69 12.90 7.99
N PRO A 208 9.21 12.80 9.24
CA PRO A 208 8.59 12.00 10.30
C PRO A 208 7.12 12.34 10.58
N GLU A 209 6.74 13.62 10.50
CA GLU A 209 5.36 14.07 10.69
C GLU A 209 4.42 13.62 9.58
N ASN A 210 4.95 13.36 8.38
CA ASN A 210 4.19 12.93 7.21
C ASN A 210 4.19 11.41 6.99
N PHE A 211 4.85 10.62 7.83
CA PHE A 211 4.90 9.17 7.70
C PHE A 211 4.26 8.47 8.88
N ARG A 212 3.34 7.51 8.63
CA ARG A 212 2.72 6.69 9.68
C ARG A 212 2.67 5.22 9.27
N VAL A 213 3.00 4.37 10.25
CA VAL A 213 2.80 2.93 10.17
C VAL A 213 1.60 2.56 11.01
N TYR A 214 0.65 1.84 10.42
CA TYR A 214 -0.49 1.24 11.10
C TYR A 214 -0.42 -0.28 10.95
N PHE A 215 -1.11 -1.02 11.81
CA PHE A 215 -0.97 -2.46 11.89
C PHE A 215 -2.28 -3.18 11.54
N PHE A 216 -2.17 -4.25 10.76
CA PHE A 216 -3.30 -5.13 10.46
C PHE A 216 -3.87 -5.80 11.72
N ASP A 217 -3.05 -5.95 12.75
CA ASP A 217 -3.48 -6.40 14.08
C ASP A 217 -4.54 -5.46 14.67
N ASP A 218 -4.33 -4.15 14.58
CA ASP A 218 -5.29 -3.16 15.04
C ASP A 218 -6.57 -3.16 14.19
N LEU A 219 -6.45 -3.46 12.90
CA LEU A 219 -7.64 -3.65 12.04
C LEU A 219 -8.49 -4.84 12.49
N LYS A 220 -7.87 -5.91 12.98
CA LYS A 220 -8.60 -7.07 13.52
C LYS A 220 -9.24 -6.80 14.88
N GLU A 221 -8.52 -6.12 15.76
CA GLU A 221 -8.87 -5.99 17.18
C GLU A 221 -9.63 -4.71 17.49
N LYS A 222 -9.26 -3.60 16.84
CA LYS A 222 -9.72 -2.23 17.15
C LYS A 222 -9.96 -1.40 15.88
N PRO A 223 -10.81 -1.87 14.95
CA PRO A 223 -11.01 -1.21 13.65
C PRO A 223 -11.52 0.23 13.75
N VAL A 224 -12.30 0.54 14.78
CA VAL A 224 -12.85 1.90 15.01
C VAL A 224 -11.74 2.87 15.37
N GLU A 225 -10.91 2.50 16.35
CA GLU A 225 -9.78 3.30 16.82
C GLU A 225 -8.74 3.48 15.72
N LEU A 226 -8.46 2.42 14.95
CA LEU A 226 -7.58 2.48 13.80
C LEU A 226 -8.11 3.48 12.75
N ARG A 227 -9.38 3.40 12.40
CA ARG A 227 -10.02 4.35 11.48
C ARG A 227 -9.90 5.78 11.97
N ARG A 228 -10.27 6.06 13.22
CA ARG A 228 -10.17 7.40 13.83
C ARG A 228 -8.76 7.95 13.73
N SER A 229 -7.74 7.15 14.09
CA SER A 229 -6.33 7.55 14.02
C SER A 229 -5.88 7.86 12.59
N ILE A 230 -6.32 7.07 11.59
CA ILE A 230 -5.99 7.33 10.19
C ILE A 230 -6.67 8.62 9.70
N LEU A 231 -7.97 8.81 9.98
CA LEU A 231 -8.70 10.02 9.59
C LEU A 231 -8.05 11.27 10.20
N GLN A 232 -7.75 11.23 11.50
CA GLN A 232 -7.06 12.32 12.19
C GLN A 232 -5.69 12.63 11.56
N PHE A 233 -4.91 11.60 11.24
CA PHE A 233 -3.63 11.79 10.55
C PHE A 233 -3.80 12.40 9.17
N LEU A 234 -4.80 11.99 8.41
CA LEU A 234 -5.05 12.51 7.06
C LEU A 234 -5.71 13.91 7.07
N GLY A 235 -6.36 14.30 8.15
CA GLY A 235 -7.01 15.60 8.30
C GLY A 235 -8.52 15.57 8.01
N GLY A 236 -9.15 14.39 8.05
CA GLY A 236 -10.60 14.23 8.03
C GLY A 236 -11.19 14.20 9.44
N ASP A 237 -12.50 14.40 9.57
CA ASP A 237 -13.23 14.33 10.83
C ASP A 237 -13.23 12.88 11.36
N PRO A 238 -12.55 12.59 12.48
CA PRO A 238 -12.49 11.23 13.03
C PRO A 238 -13.82 10.76 13.61
N ASP A 239 -14.73 11.67 13.92
CA ASP A 239 -16.01 11.40 14.57
C ASP A 239 -17.16 11.20 13.58
N GLN A 240 -16.94 11.52 12.32
CA GLN A 240 -17.95 11.29 11.31
C GLN A 240 -18.33 9.81 11.23
N PRO A 241 -19.63 9.48 11.32
CA PRO A 241 -20.09 8.10 11.22
C PRO A 241 -19.60 7.45 9.94
N SER A 242 -19.00 6.27 10.06
CA SER A 242 -18.72 5.43 8.89
C SER A 242 -19.94 4.56 8.62
N GLY A 243 -20.19 4.26 7.38
CA GLY A 243 -20.96 3.08 7.02
C GLY A 243 -20.37 1.82 7.67
N GLU A 244 -21.00 0.67 7.50
CA GLU A 244 -20.59 -0.58 8.16
C GLU A 244 -19.07 -0.80 8.18
N LEU A 245 -18.50 -0.73 9.38
CA LEU A 245 -17.08 -0.97 9.67
C LEU A 245 -16.71 -2.45 9.64
N LYS A 246 -17.42 -3.29 8.90
CA LYS A 246 -17.09 -4.72 8.88
C LYS A 246 -15.63 -4.90 8.44
N PRO A 247 -14.75 -5.33 9.38
CA PRO A 247 -13.41 -5.72 8.99
C PRO A 247 -13.57 -6.96 8.12
N HIS A 248 -13.23 -6.82 6.85
CA HIS A 248 -12.98 -7.94 5.97
C HIS A 248 -14.05 -9.04 5.85
N GLU A 249 -15.22 -8.75 5.36
CA GLU A 249 -15.91 -9.77 4.58
C GLU A 249 -15.21 -9.86 3.22
N ASN A 250 -14.36 -10.87 3.09
CA ASN A 250 -13.95 -11.38 1.79
C ASN A 250 -15.21 -12.01 1.17
N ASN A 251 -15.98 -11.22 0.43
CA ASN A 251 -17.24 -11.65 -0.18
C ASN A 251 -17.05 -12.69 -1.30
N ASP A 252 -15.84 -13.18 -1.49
CA ASP A 252 -15.54 -14.28 -2.41
C ASP A 252 -15.49 -15.61 -1.64
N ALA A 253 -16.59 -15.91 -0.95
CA ALA A 253 -16.80 -17.19 -0.25
C ALA A 253 -16.88 -18.39 -1.20
N SER A 254 -16.92 -18.15 -2.53
CA SER A 254 -17.08 -19.20 -3.54
C SER A 254 -15.78 -19.95 -3.86
N ARG A 255 -14.62 -19.50 -3.40
CA ARG A 255 -13.33 -20.12 -3.68
C ARG A 255 -12.59 -20.45 -2.39
N GLU A 256 -12.22 -21.71 -2.26
CA GLU A 256 -11.55 -22.25 -1.08
C GLU A 256 -10.23 -21.53 -0.80
N LYS A 257 -10.05 -21.06 0.43
CA LYS A 257 -8.79 -20.50 0.91
C LYS A 257 -7.87 -21.64 1.35
N LEU A 258 -6.57 -21.51 1.06
CA LEU A 258 -5.58 -22.43 1.59
C LEU A 258 -5.63 -22.42 3.13
N ARG A 259 -5.66 -23.61 3.73
CA ARG A 259 -5.63 -23.76 5.18
C ARG A 259 -4.18 -23.74 5.68
N LEU A 260 -3.85 -22.80 6.53
CA LEU A 260 -2.53 -22.73 7.18
C LEU A 260 -2.47 -23.76 8.31
N THR A 261 -1.67 -24.80 8.13
CA THR A 261 -1.38 -25.81 9.17
C THR A 261 -0.32 -25.27 10.13
N ALA A 262 -0.27 -25.81 11.36
CA ALA A 262 0.76 -25.41 12.34
C ALA A 262 2.18 -25.68 11.79
N ARG A 263 2.41 -26.86 11.19
CA ARG A 263 3.70 -27.24 10.60
C ARG A 263 4.17 -26.27 9.51
N VAL A 264 3.28 -25.87 8.62
CA VAL A 264 3.58 -24.88 7.56
C VAL A 264 3.83 -23.51 8.15
N ARG A 265 2.99 -23.09 9.12
CA ARG A 265 3.17 -21.79 9.80
C ARG A 265 4.54 -21.70 10.48
N ASP A 266 4.95 -22.73 11.20
CA ASP A 266 6.21 -22.76 11.93
C ASP A 266 7.40 -22.73 10.96
N ARG A 267 7.32 -23.46 9.83
CA ARG A 267 8.36 -23.41 8.79
C ARG A 267 8.45 -22.06 8.09
N MET A 268 7.32 -21.43 7.80
CA MET A 268 7.30 -20.05 7.27
C MET A 268 7.87 -19.07 8.29
N ALA A 269 7.58 -19.24 9.56
CA ALA A 269 8.11 -18.39 10.62
C ALA A 269 9.64 -18.47 10.70
N GLN A 270 10.20 -19.69 10.61
CA GLN A 270 11.66 -19.90 10.51
C GLN A 270 12.24 -19.18 9.28
N PHE A 271 11.57 -19.26 8.12
CA PHE A 271 12.00 -18.55 6.91
C PHE A 271 12.02 -17.04 7.10
N PHE A 272 11.06 -16.48 7.86
CA PHE A 272 10.94 -15.04 8.11
C PHE A 272 11.52 -14.60 9.46
N GLU A 273 12.24 -15.43 10.19
CA GLU A 273 12.73 -15.11 11.55
C GLU A 273 13.49 -13.78 11.60
N GLN A 274 14.45 -13.59 10.69
CA GLN A 274 15.24 -12.35 10.61
C GLN A 274 14.34 -11.14 10.29
N GLU A 275 13.39 -11.29 9.40
CA GLU A 275 12.47 -10.20 9.06
C GLU A 275 11.50 -9.89 10.19
N LEU A 276 11.02 -10.90 10.95
CA LEU A 276 10.18 -10.70 12.12
C LEU A 276 10.91 -9.87 13.19
N LYS A 277 12.18 -10.20 13.45
CA LYS A 277 13.04 -9.45 14.38
C LYS A 277 13.32 -8.03 13.86
N ALA A 278 13.64 -7.88 12.56
CA ALA A 278 13.85 -6.58 11.94
C ALA A 278 12.59 -5.70 12.00
N CYS A 279 11.40 -6.28 11.79
CA CYS A 279 10.14 -5.56 11.95
C CYS A 279 9.91 -5.09 13.38
N ALA A 280 10.25 -5.91 14.38
CA ALA A 280 10.11 -5.52 15.78
C ALA A 280 10.98 -4.30 16.13
N ALA A 281 12.20 -4.25 15.57
CA ALA A 281 13.14 -3.16 15.76
C ALA A 281 12.74 -1.90 14.98
N GLU A 282 12.45 -2.01 13.67
CA GLU A 282 12.22 -0.87 12.77
C GLU A 282 10.83 -0.25 12.93
N LEU A 283 9.78 -1.07 13.05
CA LEU A 283 8.40 -0.61 13.08
C LEU A 283 7.92 -0.30 14.51
N GLY A 284 8.42 -1.02 15.51
CA GLY A 284 7.93 -0.91 16.88
C GLY A 284 6.46 -1.36 17.02
N GLY A 285 5.72 -0.74 17.95
CA GLY A 285 4.27 -0.98 18.12
C GLY A 285 3.89 -2.46 18.21
N ARG A 286 2.90 -2.89 17.43
CA ARG A 286 2.44 -4.28 17.35
C ARG A 286 3.51 -5.24 16.83
N ALA A 287 4.43 -4.77 15.99
CA ALA A 287 5.49 -5.61 15.45
C ALA A 287 6.45 -6.18 16.52
N LYS A 288 6.57 -5.50 17.67
CA LYS A 288 7.38 -6.01 18.80
C LYS A 288 6.94 -7.40 19.29
N SER A 289 5.66 -7.74 19.13
CA SER A 289 5.13 -9.05 19.53
C SER A 289 5.20 -10.12 18.43
N TRP A 290 5.57 -9.76 17.20
CA TRP A 290 5.54 -10.73 16.10
C TRP A 290 6.54 -11.87 16.26
N PRO A 291 7.82 -11.66 16.66
CA PRO A 291 8.74 -12.76 16.87
C PRO A 291 8.26 -13.75 17.94
N SER A 292 7.76 -13.26 19.07
CA SER A 292 7.31 -14.12 20.17
C SER A 292 6.08 -14.96 19.85
N ARG A 293 5.25 -14.56 18.86
CA ARG A 293 4.13 -15.39 18.37
C ARG A 293 4.58 -16.74 17.81
N TYR A 294 5.84 -16.81 17.38
CA TYR A 294 6.47 -17.99 16.78
C TYR A 294 7.59 -18.57 17.67
N GLY A 295 7.67 -18.12 18.93
CA GLY A 295 8.67 -18.63 19.89
C GLY A 295 10.07 -18.03 19.75
N PHE A 296 10.25 -16.98 18.91
CA PHE A 296 11.56 -16.33 18.77
C PHE A 296 11.79 -15.26 19.85
N SER A 297 13.01 -15.26 20.43
CA SER A 297 13.46 -14.23 21.37
C SER A 297 14.01 -13.01 20.64
N LEU A 298 13.80 -11.81 21.20
CA LEU A 298 14.44 -10.58 20.73
C LEU A 298 15.88 -10.41 21.30
N LEU A 299 16.22 -11.12 22.37
CA LEU A 299 17.48 -10.90 23.08
C LEU A 299 18.72 -11.30 22.26
N LEU A 300 18.62 -12.22 21.31
CA LEU A 300 19.74 -12.67 20.47
C LEU A 300 20.13 -11.63 19.39
N PHE A 301 19.26 -10.71 19.02
CA PHE A 301 19.54 -9.71 17.98
C PHE A 301 20.55 -8.63 18.44
N PHE A 302 20.68 -8.40 19.74
CA PHE A 302 21.68 -7.46 20.29
C PHE A 302 23.09 -8.06 20.37
N TRP A 303 23.21 -9.39 20.48
CA TRP A 303 24.51 -10.06 20.52
C TRP A 303 25.16 -10.18 19.15
N ASP A 304 24.39 -10.50 18.13
CA ASP A 304 24.88 -10.57 16.73
C ASP A 304 25.38 -9.21 16.22
N LEU A 305 24.75 -8.10 16.65
CA LEU A 305 25.20 -6.74 16.32
C LEU A 305 26.45 -6.30 17.11
N LEU A 306 26.71 -6.93 18.25
CA LEU A 306 27.91 -6.65 19.04
C LEU A 306 29.10 -7.49 18.55
N ASP A 307 28.87 -8.70 18.05
CA ASP A 307 29.90 -9.57 17.49
C ASP A 307 30.50 -8.99 16.19
N ASP A 308 29.65 -8.48 15.29
CA ASP A 308 30.13 -7.77 14.09
C ASP A 308 30.91 -6.48 14.40
N SER A 309 30.72 -5.91 15.62
CA SER A 309 31.45 -4.71 16.06
C SER A 309 32.80 -5.06 16.73
N ILE A 310 32.93 -6.26 17.23
CA ILE A 310 34.16 -6.73 17.92
C ILE A 310 35.20 -7.21 16.89
N ASP A 311 34.76 -7.81 15.77
CA ASP A 311 35.70 -8.21 14.71
C ASP A 311 36.36 -7.02 13.98
N LEU A 312 35.75 -5.84 14.02
CA LEU A 312 36.33 -4.60 13.46
C LEU A 312 37.41 -3.97 14.36
N LEU A 313 37.44 -4.33 15.65
CA LEU A 313 38.47 -3.82 16.60
C LEU A 313 39.75 -4.70 16.67
N PHE A 314 39.70 -5.94 16.20
CA PHE A 314 40.87 -6.85 16.19
C PHE A 314 41.71 -6.82 14.89
N TRP A 315 41.28 -6.06 13.86
CA TRP A 315 42.01 -5.96 12.57
C TRP A 315 42.93 -4.73 12.45
N CYS A 316 43.03 -3.91 13.51
CA CYS A 316 43.90 -2.72 13.49
C CYS A 316 45.30 -2.91 14.09
N ASP A 317 45.65 -4.08 14.64
CA ASP A 317 46.94 -4.29 15.31
C ASP A 317 47.95 -5.20 14.59
N TRP A 318 47.76 -5.43 13.26
CA TRP A 318 48.72 -6.24 12.49
C TRP A 318 49.20 -5.57 11.20
N ILE A 319 49.52 -4.26 11.25
CA ILE A 319 50.39 -3.61 10.26
C ILE A 319 51.28 -2.62 11.00
N CYS A 320 52.39 -3.08 11.56
CA CYS A 320 53.66 -2.39 11.77
C CYS A 320 54.79 -3.37 11.57
#